data_3d77386a1a1bc6711cfd436c0aa45035
#
_entry.id   3d77386a1a1bc6711cfd436c0aa45035
#
_cell.length_a   1.000
_cell.length_b   1.000
_cell.length_c   1.000
_cell.angle_alpha   90.00
_cell.angle_beta   90.00
_cell.angle_gamma   90.00
#
_symmetry.space_group_name_H-M   'P 1'
#
loop_
_entity.id
_entity.type
_entity.pdbx_description
1 polymer ?
#
loop_
_entity_poly.entity_id
_entity_poly.type
_entity_poly.pdbx_seq_one_letter_code
_entity_poly.pdbx_strand_id
1 'polypeptide(L)'
;MVQVYLVRHGETLWNAERRLQGQSNSALTAQGEHQAQLVGRRAKELNITHIISSDLGRTRQTAEIIADICGLSVTLDPRLRELDMGVLERRLMDSLTEEEEGWRRSLVNGSADGRIPEGESMLELSNRMHDALNACLELPAGSRPLLVGHGMALGCLISTILGLPAWSERRLRLRNCSISRVDYQKSPWLAPGWVVETAGDIAHLDAPALDEIQR
;
A
#
# COMPACT_ATOMS: atom_id res chain seq x y z
N MET A 1 4.97 13.54 18.40
CA MET A 1 4.04 13.10 17.34
C MET A 1 4.89 12.44 16.27
N VAL A 2 4.58 11.21 15.88
CA VAL A 2 5.26 10.49 14.80
C VAL A 2 4.35 10.57 13.57
N GLN A 3 4.91 11.01 12.43
CA GLN A 3 4.17 11.17 11.17
C GLN A 3 4.71 10.14 10.18
N VAL A 4 3.84 9.27 9.69
CA VAL A 4 4.20 8.23 8.71
C VAL A 4 3.44 8.46 7.41
N TYR A 5 4.16 8.47 6.31
CA TYR A 5 3.60 8.58 4.97
C TYR A 5 3.53 7.20 4.32
N LEU A 6 2.45 6.92 3.63
CA LEU A 6 2.18 5.64 2.97
C LEU A 6 2.03 5.91 1.49
N VAL A 7 2.77 5.17 0.66
CA VAL A 7 2.73 5.32 -0.80
C VAL A 7 2.47 3.97 -1.45
N ARG A 8 1.45 3.88 -2.32
CA ARG A 8 1.28 2.73 -3.20
C ARG A 8 2.31 2.80 -4.34
N HIS A 9 2.90 1.67 -4.72
CA HIS A 9 3.83 1.56 -5.85
C HIS A 9 3.29 2.18 -7.13
N GLY A 10 4.18 2.58 -8.05
CA GLY A 10 3.84 3.07 -9.39
C GLY A 10 3.10 2.04 -10.23
N GLU A 11 2.45 2.50 -11.31
CA GLU A 11 1.75 1.63 -12.25
C GLU A 11 2.70 0.55 -12.81
N THR A 12 2.20 -0.70 -12.87
CA THR A 12 2.91 -1.83 -13.45
C THR A 12 2.24 -2.31 -14.74
N LEU A 13 2.96 -3.09 -15.54
CA LEU A 13 2.39 -3.74 -16.73
C LEU A 13 1.14 -4.56 -16.38
N TRP A 14 1.15 -5.28 -15.26
CA TRP A 14 0.00 -6.07 -14.81
C TRP A 14 -1.16 -5.22 -14.28
N ASN A 15 -0.91 -4.01 -13.78
CA ASN A 15 -2.00 -3.06 -13.50
C ASN A 15 -2.69 -2.67 -14.82
N ALA A 16 -1.94 -2.34 -15.86
CA ALA A 16 -2.48 -1.99 -17.17
C ALA A 16 -3.23 -3.17 -17.84
N GLU A 17 -2.77 -4.41 -17.62
CA GLU A 17 -3.40 -5.63 -18.11
C GLU A 17 -4.59 -6.11 -17.25
N ARG A 18 -4.85 -5.50 -16.09
CA ARG A 18 -5.84 -5.98 -15.10
C ARG A 18 -5.56 -7.41 -14.61
N ARG A 19 -4.28 -7.70 -14.37
CA ARG A 19 -3.81 -8.98 -13.86
C ARG A 19 -3.57 -8.90 -12.37
N LEU A 20 -4.09 -9.86 -11.61
CA LEU A 20 -3.88 -9.99 -10.17
C LEU A 20 -2.41 -10.25 -9.87
N GLN A 21 -1.82 -9.43 -9.01
CA GLN A 21 -0.40 -9.52 -8.72
C GLN A 21 -0.10 -10.29 -7.44
N GLY A 22 -0.81 -9.99 -6.36
CA GLY A 22 -0.46 -10.54 -5.06
C GLY A 22 1.01 -10.29 -4.73
N GLN A 23 1.75 -11.33 -4.35
CA GLN A 23 3.19 -11.28 -4.12
C GLN A 23 4.03 -11.59 -5.37
N SER A 24 3.42 -12.02 -6.46
CA SER A 24 4.08 -12.06 -7.78
C SER A 24 4.42 -10.65 -8.26
N ASN A 25 5.40 -10.52 -9.15
CA ASN A 25 5.94 -9.24 -9.54
C ASN A 25 5.80 -8.96 -11.03
N SER A 26 5.61 -7.69 -11.36
CA SER A 26 5.61 -7.11 -12.70
C SER A 26 6.37 -5.78 -12.67
N ALA A 27 7.10 -5.47 -13.73
CA ALA A 27 7.85 -4.22 -13.85
C ALA A 27 6.92 -2.99 -13.87
N LEU A 28 7.43 -1.84 -13.45
CA LEU A 28 6.74 -0.57 -13.66
C LEU A 28 6.59 -0.29 -15.15
N THR A 29 5.54 0.43 -15.52
CA THR A 29 5.42 1.08 -16.83
C THR A 29 6.22 2.39 -16.82
N ALA A 30 6.50 2.97 -17.99
CA ALA A 30 7.08 4.31 -18.09
C ALA A 30 6.25 5.35 -17.32
N GLN A 31 4.91 5.21 -17.31
CA GLN A 31 4.01 6.03 -16.50
C GLN A 31 4.22 5.79 -15.01
N GLY A 32 4.41 4.52 -14.57
CA GLY A 32 4.69 4.18 -13.18
C GLY A 32 6.00 4.76 -12.68
N GLU A 33 7.04 4.76 -13.52
CA GLU A 33 8.32 5.40 -13.20
C GLU A 33 8.17 6.92 -13.07
N HIS A 34 7.44 7.55 -14.00
CA HIS A 34 7.14 8.98 -13.92
C HIS A 34 6.36 9.34 -12.66
N GLN A 35 5.33 8.55 -12.32
CA GLN A 35 4.58 8.71 -11.06
C GLN A 35 5.50 8.63 -9.83
N ALA A 36 6.44 7.68 -9.80
CA ALA A 36 7.41 7.55 -8.72
C ALA A 36 8.33 8.79 -8.61
N GLN A 37 8.73 9.38 -9.74
CA GLN A 37 9.51 10.62 -9.75
C GLN A 37 8.73 11.80 -9.14
N LEU A 38 7.42 11.91 -9.44
CA LEU A 38 6.56 12.94 -8.86
C LEU A 38 6.40 12.75 -7.34
N VAL A 39 6.23 11.51 -6.88
CA VAL A 39 6.28 11.19 -5.44
C VAL A 39 7.62 11.60 -4.83
N GLY A 40 8.75 11.32 -5.49
CA GLY A 40 10.07 11.71 -5.00
C GLY A 40 10.21 13.22 -4.78
N ARG A 41 9.72 14.04 -5.71
CA ARG A 41 9.68 15.50 -5.55
C ARG A 41 8.81 15.92 -4.36
N ARG A 42 7.62 15.32 -4.24
CA ARG A 42 6.71 15.57 -3.12
C ARG A 42 7.29 15.12 -1.78
N ALA A 43 7.96 13.97 -1.74
CA ALA A 43 8.63 13.45 -0.54
C ALA A 43 9.72 14.40 -0.03
N LYS A 44 10.45 15.03 -0.93
CA LYS A 44 11.45 16.05 -0.59
C LYS A 44 10.82 17.28 0.06
N GLU A 45 9.69 17.78 -0.47
CA GLU A 45 8.93 18.88 0.13
C GLU A 45 8.36 18.52 1.51
N LEU A 46 7.95 17.26 1.70
CA LEU A 46 7.46 16.73 2.97
C LEU A 46 8.58 16.46 3.99
N ASN A 47 9.85 16.67 3.61
CA ASN A 47 11.04 16.40 4.43
C ASN A 47 11.06 14.95 4.93
N ILE A 48 10.82 13.99 4.04
CA ILE A 48 10.93 12.56 4.35
C ILE A 48 12.37 12.24 4.77
N THR A 49 12.53 11.45 5.82
CA THR A 49 13.83 11.12 6.43
C THR A 49 14.23 9.65 6.27
N HIS A 50 13.28 8.77 6.07
CA HIS A 50 13.48 7.33 5.92
C HIS A 50 12.55 6.80 4.82
N ILE A 51 13.05 5.88 4.00
CA ILE A 51 12.25 5.17 3.02
C ILE A 51 12.31 3.68 3.35
N ILE A 52 11.17 3.12 3.68
CA ILE A 52 10.99 1.71 4.01
C ILE A 52 10.05 1.12 2.97
N SER A 53 10.44 0.06 2.29
CA SER A 53 9.69 -0.51 1.18
C SER A 53 9.42 -2.00 1.38
N SER A 54 8.26 -2.45 0.92
CA SER A 54 8.10 -3.86 0.59
C SER A 54 9.26 -4.32 -0.31
N ASP A 55 9.71 -5.54 -0.14
CA ASP A 55 10.80 -6.15 -0.90
C ASP A 55 10.38 -6.68 -2.28
N LEU A 56 9.08 -6.55 -2.65
CA LEU A 56 8.61 -6.90 -3.98
C LEU A 56 9.14 -5.92 -5.04
N GLY A 57 9.51 -6.43 -6.22
CA GLY A 57 10.24 -5.68 -7.23
C GLY A 57 9.61 -4.33 -7.61
N ARG A 58 8.28 -4.25 -7.79
CA ARG A 58 7.57 -3.02 -8.14
C ARG A 58 7.63 -1.93 -7.05
N THR A 59 7.55 -2.32 -5.77
CA THR A 59 7.70 -1.37 -4.65
C THR A 59 9.14 -0.96 -4.48
N ARG A 60 10.06 -1.92 -4.60
CA ARG A 60 11.49 -1.64 -4.55
C ARG A 60 11.90 -0.64 -5.65
N GLN A 61 11.51 -0.87 -6.91
CA GLN A 61 11.79 0.05 -8.01
C GLN A 61 11.18 1.44 -7.76
N THR A 62 9.94 1.50 -7.28
CA THR A 62 9.29 2.77 -6.90
C THR A 62 10.09 3.49 -5.79
N ALA A 63 10.49 2.77 -4.74
CA ALA A 63 11.22 3.32 -3.61
C ALA A 63 12.63 3.79 -3.99
N GLU A 64 13.33 3.07 -4.87
CA GLU A 64 14.66 3.43 -5.37
C GLU A 64 14.59 4.76 -6.15
N ILE A 65 13.59 4.95 -7.03
CA ILE A 65 13.39 6.21 -7.75
C ILE A 65 13.13 7.38 -6.78
N ILE A 66 12.32 7.16 -5.75
CA ILE A 66 12.03 8.18 -4.72
C ILE A 66 13.31 8.48 -3.93
N ALA A 67 14.06 7.48 -3.55
CA ALA A 67 15.29 7.58 -2.76
C ALA A 67 16.38 8.38 -3.47
N ASP A 68 16.57 8.15 -4.76
CA ASP A 68 17.53 8.89 -5.59
C ASP A 68 17.22 10.39 -5.59
N ILE A 69 15.95 10.78 -5.69
CA ILE A 69 15.52 12.19 -5.67
C ILE A 69 15.72 12.82 -4.29
N CYS A 70 15.46 12.05 -3.23
CA CYS A 70 15.57 12.53 -1.84
C CYS A 70 17.00 12.49 -1.31
N GLY A 71 17.93 11.77 -1.94
CA GLY A 71 19.26 11.51 -1.42
C GLY A 71 19.25 10.58 -0.20
N LEU A 72 18.34 9.60 -0.17
CA LEU A 72 18.16 8.66 0.92
C LEU A 72 18.44 7.22 0.46
N SER A 73 18.60 6.32 1.42
CA SER A 73 18.65 4.87 1.17
C SER A 73 17.30 4.20 1.41
N VAL A 74 17.08 3.05 0.77
CA VAL A 74 15.88 2.22 0.95
C VAL A 74 16.18 1.10 1.94
N THR A 75 15.33 0.94 2.95
CA THR A 75 15.29 -0.24 3.82
C THR A 75 14.15 -1.14 3.35
N LEU A 76 14.41 -2.44 3.19
CA LEU A 76 13.39 -3.40 2.78
C LEU A 76 12.74 -4.06 4.00
N ASP A 77 11.41 -4.15 3.96
CA ASP A 77 10.61 -4.79 5.01
C ASP A 77 9.54 -5.71 4.39
N PRO A 78 9.70 -7.04 4.48
CA PRO A 78 8.72 -7.97 3.90
C PRO A 78 7.34 -7.92 4.54
N ARG A 79 7.19 -7.31 5.74
CA ARG A 79 5.87 -7.09 6.36
C ARG A 79 5.00 -6.13 5.55
N LEU A 80 5.59 -5.32 4.66
CA LEU A 80 4.89 -4.39 3.76
C LEU A 80 4.43 -5.04 2.45
N ARG A 81 4.66 -6.34 2.21
CA ARG A 81 4.21 -7.04 1.01
C ARG A 81 2.70 -6.93 0.81
N GLU A 82 2.27 -7.10 -0.44
CA GLU A 82 0.84 -7.18 -0.79
C GLU A 82 0.21 -8.45 -0.18
N LEU A 83 -1.12 -8.47 -0.13
CA LEU A 83 -1.88 -9.67 0.17
C LEU A 83 -1.38 -10.83 -0.70
N ASP A 84 -1.05 -11.95 -0.07
CA ASP A 84 -0.78 -13.18 -0.79
C ASP A 84 -2.10 -13.70 -1.38
N MET A 85 -2.19 -13.69 -2.70
CA MET A 85 -3.40 -14.10 -3.43
C MET A 85 -3.35 -15.57 -3.87
N GLY A 86 -2.36 -16.35 -3.41
CA GLY A 86 -2.26 -17.77 -3.66
C GLY A 86 -2.50 -18.12 -5.12
N VAL A 87 -3.41 -19.05 -5.36
CA VAL A 87 -3.71 -19.56 -6.71
C VAL A 87 -4.28 -18.52 -7.69
N LEU A 88 -4.73 -17.36 -7.21
CA LEU A 88 -5.23 -16.27 -8.08
C LEU A 88 -4.12 -15.37 -8.60
N GLU A 89 -2.89 -15.50 -8.12
CA GLU A 89 -1.79 -14.70 -8.65
C GLU A 89 -1.60 -14.94 -10.15
N ARG A 90 -1.26 -13.88 -10.87
CA ARG A 90 -1.07 -13.87 -12.33
C ARG A 90 -2.33 -14.08 -13.17
N ARG A 91 -3.50 -14.32 -12.55
CA ARG A 91 -4.76 -14.45 -13.31
C ARG A 91 -5.22 -13.10 -13.82
N LEU A 92 -5.80 -13.08 -15.02
CA LEU A 92 -6.52 -11.90 -15.53
C LEU A 92 -7.86 -11.80 -14.82
N MET A 93 -8.22 -10.61 -14.33
CA MET A 93 -9.47 -10.39 -13.60
C MET A 93 -10.70 -10.77 -14.44
N ASP A 94 -10.64 -10.52 -15.75
CA ASP A 94 -11.75 -10.78 -16.67
C ASP A 94 -11.86 -12.26 -17.10
N SER A 95 -10.92 -13.12 -16.69
CA SER A 95 -10.87 -14.55 -17.02
C SER A 95 -10.99 -15.48 -15.82
N LEU A 96 -11.42 -14.95 -14.67
CA LEU A 96 -11.65 -15.77 -13.48
C LEU A 96 -12.86 -16.69 -13.70
N THR A 97 -12.74 -17.93 -13.25
CA THR A 97 -13.87 -18.86 -13.17
C THR A 97 -14.86 -18.41 -12.09
N GLU A 98 -16.06 -18.99 -12.06
CA GLU A 98 -17.05 -18.68 -11.03
C GLU A 98 -16.54 -19.00 -9.61
N GLU A 99 -15.79 -20.09 -9.46
CA GLU A 99 -15.16 -20.48 -8.20
C GLU A 99 -14.07 -19.46 -7.79
N GLU A 100 -13.16 -19.11 -8.70
CA GLU A 100 -12.11 -18.10 -8.46
C GLU A 100 -12.70 -16.73 -8.09
N GLU A 101 -13.76 -16.33 -8.77
CA GLU A 101 -14.49 -15.10 -8.46
C GLU A 101 -15.19 -15.19 -7.10
N GLY A 102 -15.65 -16.38 -6.69
CA GLY A 102 -16.14 -16.67 -5.34
C GLY A 102 -15.09 -16.39 -4.28
N TRP A 103 -13.86 -16.89 -4.45
CA TRP A 103 -12.75 -16.65 -3.52
C TRP A 103 -12.39 -15.15 -3.48
N ARG A 104 -12.29 -14.50 -4.63
CA ARG A 104 -12.01 -13.06 -4.70
C ARG A 104 -13.09 -12.24 -3.98
N ARG A 105 -14.36 -12.57 -4.17
CA ARG A 105 -15.48 -11.90 -3.48
C ARG A 105 -15.43 -12.09 -1.98
N SER A 106 -15.03 -13.27 -1.49
CA SER A 106 -14.95 -13.51 -0.04
C SER A 106 -13.96 -12.59 0.67
N LEU A 107 -12.89 -12.16 0.01
CA LEU A 107 -11.94 -11.19 0.56
C LEU A 107 -12.51 -9.76 0.65
N VAL A 108 -13.36 -9.36 -0.30
CA VAL A 108 -13.85 -7.97 -0.41
C VAL A 108 -15.23 -7.78 0.21
N ASN A 109 -15.94 -8.85 0.51
CA ASN A 109 -17.31 -8.82 1.09
C ASN A 109 -17.32 -9.07 2.61
N GLY A 110 -16.16 -9.02 3.27
CA GLY A 110 -16.11 -9.04 4.73
C GLY A 110 -16.24 -10.42 5.37
N SER A 111 -15.45 -11.39 4.93
CA SER A 111 -15.31 -12.68 5.64
C SER A 111 -14.04 -12.66 6.51
N ALA A 112 -14.20 -12.88 7.82
CA ALA A 112 -13.07 -12.97 8.76
C ALA A 112 -12.09 -14.10 8.38
N ASP A 113 -12.63 -15.23 7.92
CA ASP A 113 -11.88 -16.42 7.53
C ASP A 113 -11.61 -16.46 6.01
N GLY A 114 -12.01 -15.40 5.29
CA GLY A 114 -11.85 -15.29 3.84
C GLY A 114 -10.40 -15.44 3.44
N ARG A 115 -10.13 -16.50 2.68
CA ARG A 115 -8.79 -16.83 2.21
C ARG A 115 -8.89 -17.41 0.80
N ILE A 116 -8.04 -16.93 -0.07
CA ILE A 116 -7.79 -17.61 -1.34
C ILE A 116 -6.95 -18.84 -1.04
N PRO A 117 -7.19 -20.00 -1.68
CA PRO A 117 -6.32 -21.16 -1.51
C PRO A 117 -4.85 -20.81 -1.70
N GLU A 118 -3.99 -21.29 -0.80
CA GLU A 118 -2.54 -21.00 -0.73
C GLU A 118 -2.18 -19.54 -0.44
N GLY A 119 -3.14 -18.66 -0.14
CA GLY A 119 -2.93 -17.27 0.19
C GLY A 119 -3.06 -16.97 1.68
N GLU A 120 -2.90 -15.70 2.05
CA GLU A 120 -3.10 -15.21 3.42
C GLU A 120 -4.52 -14.65 3.63
N SER A 121 -4.95 -14.57 4.89
CA SER A 121 -6.20 -13.92 5.28
C SER A 121 -5.99 -12.41 5.47
N MET A 122 -7.11 -11.65 5.43
CA MET A 122 -7.07 -10.21 5.73
C MET A 122 -6.61 -9.91 7.16
N LEU A 123 -6.82 -10.83 8.11
CA LEU A 123 -6.34 -10.67 9.49
C LEU A 123 -4.82 -10.82 9.59
N GLU A 124 -4.23 -11.82 8.91
CA GLU A 124 -2.78 -12.00 8.84
C GLU A 124 -2.11 -10.79 8.18
N LEU A 125 -2.67 -10.33 7.05
CA LEU A 125 -2.25 -9.09 6.39
C LEU A 125 -2.26 -7.89 7.36
N SER A 126 -3.39 -7.68 8.05
CA SER A 126 -3.54 -6.57 9.01
C SER A 126 -2.48 -6.61 10.09
N ASN A 127 -2.28 -7.77 10.71
CA ASN A 127 -1.33 -7.93 11.82
C ASN A 127 0.09 -7.54 11.37
N ARG A 128 0.59 -8.09 10.24
CA ARG A 128 1.94 -7.75 9.78
C ARG A 128 2.10 -6.29 9.35
N MET A 129 1.04 -5.69 8.80
CA MET A 129 1.05 -4.27 8.42
C MET A 129 1.10 -3.35 9.64
N HIS A 130 0.37 -3.68 10.72
CA HIS A 130 0.45 -2.97 11.99
C HIS A 130 1.83 -3.11 12.64
N ASP A 131 2.45 -4.29 12.58
CA ASP A 131 3.80 -4.51 13.09
C ASP A 131 4.84 -3.66 12.34
N ALA A 132 4.70 -3.52 11.01
CA ALA A 132 5.56 -2.65 10.23
C ALA A 132 5.34 -1.17 10.56
N LEU A 133 4.08 -0.74 10.73
CA LEU A 133 3.76 0.63 11.10
C LEU A 133 4.26 0.97 12.51
N ASN A 134 4.05 0.09 13.47
CA ASN A 134 4.48 0.29 14.86
C ASN A 134 6.01 0.35 15.00
N ALA A 135 6.76 -0.35 14.15
CA ALA A 135 8.23 -0.23 14.12
C ALA A 135 8.70 1.20 13.82
N CYS A 136 7.88 2.03 13.18
CA CYS A 136 8.21 3.43 12.96
C CYS A 136 8.25 4.26 14.26
N LEU A 137 7.66 3.78 15.35
CA LEU A 137 7.70 4.45 16.66
C LEU A 137 9.09 4.40 17.31
N GLU A 138 9.92 3.44 16.89
CA GLU A 138 11.30 3.27 17.37
C GLU A 138 12.31 4.17 16.62
N LEU A 139 11.89 4.85 15.58
CA LEU A 139 12.75 5.78 14.84
C LEU A 139 13.06 7.02 15.68
N PRO A 140 14.20 7.70 15.44
CA PRO A 140 14.57 8.92 16.16
C PRO A 140 13.45 9.97 16.15
N ALA A 141 13.35 10.75 17.22
CA ALA A 141 12.35 11.82 17.33
C ALA A 141 12.47 12.81 16.16
N GLY A 142 11.34 13.16 15.57
CA GLY A 142 11.29 14.03 14.39
C GLY A 142 11.42 13.29 13.05
N SER A 143 11.59 11.97 13.06
CA SER A 143 11.58 11.18 11.84
C SER A 143 10.25 11.28 11.11
N ARG A 144 10.34 11.29 9.77
CA ARG A 144 9.20 11.25 8.83
C ARG A 144 9.41 10.09 7.85
N PRO A 145 9.10 8.86 8.24
CA PRO A 145 9.24 7.71 7.37
C PRO A 145 8.18 7.69 6.27
N LEU A 146 8.60 7.21 5.09
CA LEU A 146 7.76 6.89 3.95
C LEU A 146 7.74 5.38 3.78
N LEU A 147 6.59 4.75 3.92
CA LEU A 147 6.37 3.33 3.67
C LEU A 147 5.86 3.13 2.24
N VAL A 148 6.62 2.42 1.40
CA VAL A 148 6.21 2.09 0.03
C VAL A 148 5.63 0.68 0.02
N GLY A 149 4.34 0.58 -0.30
CA GLY A 149 3.57 -0.65 -0.23
C GLY A 149 2.58 -0.82 -1.39
N HIS A 150 1.47 -1.48 -1.11
CA HIS A 150 0.54 -1.99 -2.10
C HIS A 150 -0.91 -1.59 -1.80
N GLY A 151 -1.78 -1.81 -2.78
CA GLY A 151 -3.16 -1.32 -2.73
C GLY A 151 -4.02 -1.98 -1.65
N MET A 152 -4.02 -3.32 -1.57
CA MET A 152 -4.79 -4.04 -0.54
C MET A 152 -4.16 -3.88 0.84
N ALA A 153 -2.84 -4.01 0.94
CA ALA A 153 -2.12 -3.93 2.20
C ALA A 153 -2.28 -2.56 2.88
N LEU A 154 -2.04 -1.47 2.16
CA LEU A 154 -2.22 -0.11 2.69
C LEU A 154 -3.69 0.22 2.94
N GLY A 155 -4.60 -0.26 2.07
CA GLY A 155 -6.03 -0.06 2.25
C GLY A 155 -6.56 -0.77 3.50
N CYS A 156 -6.11 -1.99 3.78
CA CYS A 156 -6.41 -2.74 5.00
C CYS A 156 -5.89 -1.99 6.23
N LEU A 157 -4.62 -1.57 6.22
CA LEU A 157 -4.02 -0.81 7.32
C LEU A 157 -4.79 0.46 7.65
N ILE A 158 -5.13 1.28 6.64
CA ILE A 158 -5.88 2.52 6.85
C ILE A 158 -7.28 2.21 7.39
N SER A 159 -7.97 1.20 6.86
CA SER A 159 -9.31 0.82 7.32
C SER A 159 -9.30 0.38 8.79
N THR A 160 -8.30 -0.38 9.20
CA THR A 160 -8.18 -0.84 10.60
C THR A 160 -7.78 0.29 11.56
N ILE A 161 -6.98 1.26 11.12
CA ILE A 161 -6.73 2.49 11.90
C ILE A 161 -8.04 3.29 12.11
N LEU A 162 -8.95 3.28 11.14
CA LEU A 162 -10.28 3.91 11.25
C LEU A 162 -11.26 3.08 12.12
N GLY A 163 -10.82 1.97 12.71
CA GLY A 163 -11.63 1.12 13.58
C GLY A 163 -12.50 0.10 12.87
N LEU A 164 -12.30 -0.09 11.56
CA LEU A 164 -13.01 -1.11 10.80
C LEU A 164 -12.30 -2.46 10.95
N PRO A 165 -13.03 -3.59 11.00
CA PRO A 165 -12.41 -4.91 10.93
C PRO A 165 -11.54 -5.09 9.69
N ALA A 166 -10.46 -5.87 9.77
CA ALA A 166 -9.56 -6.12 8.65
C ALA A 166 -10.27 -6.67 7.40
N TRP A 167 -11.34 -7.45 7.62
CA TRP A 167 -12.18 -8.06 6.60
C TRP A 167 -13.41 -7.23 6.22
N SER A 168 -13.44 -5.94 6.55
CA SER A 168 -14.52 -5.05 6.12
C SER A 168 -14.57 -4.92 4.61
N GLU A 169 -15.77 -4.69 4.08
CA GLU A 169 -15.94 -4.30 2.69
C GLU A 169 -14.99 -3.15 2.32
N ARG A 170 -14.27 -3.31 1.23
CA ARG A 170 -13.33 -2.32 0.77
C ARG A 170 -14.05 -1.07 0.25
N ARG A 171 -13.88 0.05 0.94
CA ARG A 171 -14.47 1.36 0.58
C ARG A 171 -13.42 2.43 0.35
N LEU A 172 -12.14 2.09 0.49
CA LEU A 172 -11.02 2.99 0.24
C LEU A 172 -10.32 2.60 -1.06
N ARG A 173 -10.07 3.59 -1.89
CA ARG A 173 -9.36 3.45 -3.15
C ARG A 173 -8.03 4.19 -3.07
N LEU A 174 -6.92 3.46 -3.18
CA LEU A 174 -5.58 4.00 -3.25
C LEU A 174 -5.05 3.80 -4.67
N ARG A 175 -4.91 4.90 -5.41
CA ARG A 175 -4.35 4.88 -6.78
C ARG A 175 -2.84 4.67 -6.74
N ASN A 176 -2.25 4.22 -7.86
CA ASN A 176 -0.80 4.10 -7.97
C ASN A 176 -0.14 5.45 -7.63
N CYS A 177 0.92 5.40 -6.84
CA CYS A 177 1.64 6.57 -6.34
C CYS A 177 0.79 7.57 -5.55
N SER A 178 -0.41 7.20 -5.06
CA SER A 178 -1.13 8.03 -4.09
C SER A 178 -0.39 8.05 -2.76
N ILE A 179 -0.46 9.19 -2.07
CA ILE A 179 0.13 9.41 -0.74
C ILE A 179 -0.98 9.44 0.30
N SER A 180 -0.79 8.71 1.39
CA SER A 180 -1.61 8.83 2.59
C SER A 180 -0.72 9.20 3.76
N ARG A 181 -1.28 9.82 4.81
CA ARG A 181 -0.56 10.16 6.03
C ARG A 181 -1.31 9.63 7.23
N VAL A 182 -0.57 9.00 8.14
CA VAL A 182 -1.06 8.60 9.45
C VAL A 182 -0.15 9.15 10.53
N ASP A 183 -0.74 9.62 11.63
CA ASP A 183 -0.02 10.24 12.74
C ASP A 183 -0.26 9.44 14.02
N TYR A 184 0.79 9.20 14.80
CA TYR A 184 0.65 8.64 16.14
C TYR A 184 0.51 9.75 17.17
N GLN A 185 -0.59 9.74 17.92
CA GLN A 185 -0.89 10.79 18.87
C GLN A 185 -1.52 10.31 20.16
N LYS A 186 -1.43 11.18 21.17
CA LYS A 186 -2.05 11.02 22.50
C LYS A 186 -2.88 12.29 22.79
N SER A 187 -3.79 12.64 21.89
CA SER A 187 -4.68 13.77 22.09
C SER A 187 -5.84 13.39 23.03
N PRO A 188 -6.26 14.26 23.97
CA PRO A 188 -7.44 14.00 24.78
C PRO A 188 -8.76 14.02 23.98
N TRP A 189 -8.74 14.53 22.74
CA TRP A 189 -9.91 14.67 21.87
C TRP A 189 -10.04 13.56 20.83
N LEU A 190 -9.06 12.68 20.73
CA LEU A 190 -9.05 11.58 19.77
C LEU A 190 -8.66 10.29 20.51
N ALA A 191 -9.07 9.14 19.96
CA ALA A 191 -8.59 7.87 20.47
C ALA A 191 -7.04 7.83 20.42
N PRO A 192 -6.36 7.41 21.51
CA PRO A 192 -4.91 7.30 21.52
C PRO A 192 -4.45 6.26 20.49
N GLY A 193 -3.37 6.54 19.80
CA GLY A 193 -2.81 5.64 18.80
C GLY A 193 -2.65 6.29 17.43
N TRP A 194 -2.75 5.48 16.39
CA TRP A 194 -2.69 5.94 15.01
C TRP A 194 -3.99 6.57 14.57
N VAL A 195 -3.91 7.70 13.86
CA VAL A 195 -5.03 8.39 13.23
C VAL A 195 -4.71 8.65 11.77
N VAL A 196 -5.72 8.66 10.92
CA VAL A 196 -5.60 8.97 9.49
C VAL A 196 -5.77 10.47 9.29
N GLU A 197 -4.72 11.14 8.81
CA GLU A 197 -4.75 12.57 8.48
C GLU A 197 -5.21 12.82 7.04
N THR A 198 -4.69 12.01 6.10
CA THR A 198 -5.11 12.03 4.70
C THR A 198 -5.07 10.63 4.12
N ALA A 199 -5.92 10.33 3.16
CA ALA A 199 -5.93 9.05 2.47
C ALA A 199 -6.04 9.23 0.96
N GLY A 200 -5.09 8.65 0.21
CA GLY A 200 -5.15 8.55 -1.23
C GLY A 200 -4.95 9.87 -1.98
N ASP A 201 -4.20 10.83 -1.41
CA ASP A 201 -3.89 12.09 -2.09
C ASP A 201 -3.07 11.85 -3.37
N ILE A 202 -3.49 12.48 -4.46
CA ILE A 202 -2.88 12.43 -5.80
C ILE A 202 -2.60 13.81 -6.37
N ALA A 203 -2.68 14.88 -5.57
CA ALA A 203 -2.53 16.25 -6.03
C ALA A 203 -1.15 16.55 -6.64
N HIS A 204 -0.15 15.73 -6.33
CA HIS A 204 1.21 15.82 -6.90
C HIS A 204 1.35 15.13 -8.26
N LEU A 205 0.35 14.39 -8.73
CA LEU A 205 0.36 13.70 -10.02
C LEU A 205 -0.21 14.61 -11.11
N ASP A 206 0.44 14.66 -12.27
CA ASP A 206 0.07 15.48 -13.43
C ASP A 206 -0.91 14.80 -14.40
N ALA A 207 -1.18 13.50 -14.21
CA ALA A 207 -2.13 12.71 -14.98
C ALA A 207 -2.95 11.78 -14.06
N PRO A 208 -4.16 11.35 -14.51
CA PRO A 208 -4.96 10.41 -13.73
C PRO A 208 -4.18 9.12 -13.48
N ALA A 209 -3.92 8.80 -12.22
CA ALA A 209 -3.35 7.51 -11.85
C ALA A 209 -4.39 6.41 -12.07
N LEU A 210 -3.97 5.28 -12.64
CA LEU A 210 -4.85 4.13 -12.83
C LEU A 210 -5.27 3.55 -11.47
N ASP A 211 -6.50 3.11 -11.45
CA ASP A 211 -7.02 2.21 -10.45
C ASP A 211 -7.52 0.96 -11.17
N GLU A 212 -7.04 -0.19 -10.75
CA GLU A 212 -7.40 -1.51 -11.32
C GLU A 212 -8.91 -1.79 -11.29
N ILE A 213 -9.66 -1.05 -10.47
CA ILE A 213 -11.09 -1.26 -10.25
C ILE A 213 -11.97 -0.49 -11.27
N GLN A 214 -11.40 0.44 -12.05
CA GLN A 214 -12.17 1.43 -12.85
C GLN A 214 -12.20 1.21 -14.35
N ARG A 215 -11.84 0.07 -14.89
CA ARG A 215 -12.00 -0.18 -16.33
C ARG A 215 -13.05 -1.22 -16.62
#